data_abb9849d342e2fbb9a877421a262ad81
#
_entry.id   abb9849d342e2fbb9a877421a262ad81
#
_cell.length_a   1.000
_cell.length_b   1.000
_cell.length_c   1.000
_cell.angle_alpha   90.00
_cell.angle_beta   90.00
_cell.angle_gamma   90.00
#
_symmetry.space_group_name_H-M   'P 1'
#
loop_
_entity.id
_entity.type
_entity.pdbx_description
1 polymer ?
#
loop_
_entity_poly.entity_id
_entity_poly.type
_entity_poly.pdbx_seq_one_letter_code
_entity_poly.pdbx_strand_id
1 'polypeptide(L)'
;MAQTSIHFQAVKGGSEEHNKRTKKLDYVHHELSSQNDYWQSDSQEARLAFVTQNAKAKTGRKMQAKATPIREAVVVIEDTTTMDDLKKLAKRFNDRFGIDVFQIAIHKDEGYKKSKDGIKLNLHAHLVADWTDHESGKSLKLNRNDMAEMQTICAEVLGMERGKSSEKQHLSAIQYKIAAEEQRAEAIKSKTRGLGIIQKNLSNDISDLLVVRMRHTI
;
A
#
# COMPACT_ATOMS: atom_id res chain seq x y z
N MET A 1 17.87 -8.27 0.93
CA MET A 1 17.15 -7.27 1.76
C MET A 1 15.77 -7.08 1.21
N ALA A 2 14.77 -6.79 2.05
CA ALA A 2 13.43 -6.47 1.57
C ALA A 2 13.42 -5.08 0.91
N GLN A 3 12.50 -4.89 -0.04
CA GLN A 3 12.33 -3.60 -0.71
C GLN A 3 11.34 -2.73 0.05
N THR A 4 11.69 -1.45 0.24
CA THR A 4 10.77 -0.44 0.75
C THR A 4 10.24 0.45 -0.36
N SER A 5 9.10 1.04 -0.11
CA SER A 5 8.51 2.08 -0.95
C SER A 5 7.64 2.99 -0.09
N ILE A 6 7.48 4.24 -0.55
CA ILE A 6 6.62 5.23 0.10
C ILE A 6 5.75 5.93 -0.95
N HIS A 7 4.48 6.15 -0.62
CA HIS A 7 3.57 6.87 -1.50
C HIS A 7 2.57 7.71 -0.70
N PHE A 8 2.65 9.03 -0.86
CA PHE A 8 1.74 9.98 -0.23
C PHE A 8 0.46 10.18 -1.05
N GLN A 9 -0.68 10.12 -0.39
CA GLN A 9 -2.00 10.39 -0.94
C GLN A 9 -2.76 11.35 -0.03
N ALA A 10 -3.88 11.90 -0.52
CA ALA A 10 -4.81 12.59 0.36
C ALA A 10 -5.29 11.63 1.47
N VAL A 11 -5.33 12.12 2.69
CA VAL A 11 -5.88 11.36 3.82
C VAL A 11 -7.33 10.97 3.53
N LYS A 12 -7.71 9.75 3.86
CA LYS A 12 -9.08 9.23 3.67
C LYS A 12 -9.86 9.32 4.97
N GLY A 13 -11.18 9.48 4.87
CA GLY A 13 -12.04 9.34 6.06
C GLY A 13 -11.85 7.98 6.73
N GLY A 14 -11.72 7.98 8.05
CA GLY A 14 -11.48 6.77 8.84
C GLY A 14 -10.00 6.33 8.90
N SER A 15 -9.07 7.12 8.34
CA SER A 15 -7.64 6.82 8.41
C SER A 15 -7.12 6.85 9.84
N GLU A 16 -7.52 7.83 10.64
CA GLU A 16 -7.06 7.95 12.03
C GLU A 16 -7.55 6.79 12.89
N GLU A 17 -8.80 6.35 12.71
CA GLU A 17 -9.36 5.18 13.40
C GLU A 17 -8.66 3.89 12.97
N HIS A 18 -8.30 3.77 11.68
CA HIS A 18 -7.50 2.65 11.19
C HIS A 18 -6.11 2.66 11.83
N ASN A 19 -5.43 3.79 11.84
CA ASN A 19 -4.07 3.93 12.35
C ASN A 19 -3.99 3.66 13.86
N LYS A 20 -5.01 4.08 14.61
CA LYS A 20 -5.14 3.85 16.07
C LYS A 20 -5.75 2.49 16.43
N ARG A 21 -6.17 1.67 15.46
CA ARG A 21 -6.88 0.39 15.69
C ARG A 21 -8.14 0.53 16.54
N THR A 22 -8.81 1.68 16.50
CA THR A 22 -10.09 1.87 17.21
C THR A 22 -11.27 1.25 16.48
N LYS A 23 -11.12 0.94 15.18
CA LYS A 23 -12.10 0.25 14.36
C LYS A 23 -11.72 -1.22 14.16
N LYS A 24 -12.68 -2.14 14.36
CA LYS A 24 -12.49 -3.56 14.02
C LYS A 24 -12.44 -3.74 12.50
N LEU A 25 -11.45 -4.50 12.05
CA LEU A 25 -11.20 -4.78 10.63
C LEU A 25 -10.92 -6.28 10.47
N ASP A 26 -11.59 -6.92 9.52
CA ASP A 26 -11.57 -8.39 9.32
C ASP A 26 -10.21 -8.94 8.87
N TYR A 27 -9.33 -8.09 8.33
CA TYR A 27 -7.99 -8.46 7.87
C TYR A 27 -6.88 -8.19 8.90
N VAL A 28 -7.26 -7.74 10.10
CA VAL A 28 -6.35 -7.50 11.22
C VAL A 28 -6.32 -8.71 12.14
N HIS A 29 -5.13 -9.20 12.41
CA HIS A 29 -4.86 -10.26 13.38
C HIS A 29 -4.68 -9.66 14.76
N HIS A 30 -5.78 -9.48 15.49
CA HIS A 30 -5.81 -8.77 16.76
C HIS A 30 -4.85 -9.34 17.82
N GLU A 31 -4.53 -10.62 17.74
CA GLU A 31 -3.53 -11.29 18.58
C GLU A 31 -2.10 -10.74 18.38
N LEU A 32 -1.83 -10.11 17.25
CA LEU A 32 -0.54 -9.48 16.91
C LEU A 32 -0.52 -7.96 17.15
N SER A 33 -1.66 -7.35 17.48
CA SER A 33 -1.75 -5.88 17.60
C SER A 33 -0.90 -5.30 18.73
N SER A 34 -0.45 -6.13 19.69
CA SER A 34 0.53 -5.72 20.70
C SER A 34 1.92 -5.36 20.14
N GLN A 35 2.20 -5.74 18.90
CA GLN A 35 3.44 -5.40 18.17
C GLN A 35 3.34 -4.08 17.40
N ASN A 36 2.15 -3.50 17.33
CA ASN A 36 1.96 -2.19 16.72
C ASN A 36 2.48 -1.09 17.64
N ASP A 37 2.83 0.04 17.02
CA ASP A 37 3.24 1.24 17.75
C ASP A 37 2.59 2.46 17.12
N TYR A 38 2.35 3.50 17.92
CA TYR A 38 1.69 4.71 17.47
C TYR A 38 2.28 5.94 18.16
N TRP A 39 2.60 6.97 17.36
CA TRP A 39 3.05 8.25 17.84
C TRP A 39 2.29 9.39 17.14
N GLN A 40 1.99 10.44 17.88
CA GLN A 40 1.46 11.68 17.33
C GLN A 40 1.95 12.89 18.13
N SER A 41 2.18 14.01 17.45
CA SER A 41 2.36 15.33 18.06
C SER A 41 1.08 16.16 18.01
N ASP A 42 0.14 15.81 17.10
CA ASP A 42 -1.10 16.54 16.89
C ASP A 42 -2.20 15.62 16.34
N SER A 43 -3.48 15.98 16.51
CA SER A 43 -4.59 15.29 15.85
C SER A 43 -4.77 15.78 14.40
N GLN A 44 -5.37 14.97 13.53
CA GLN A 44 -5.66 15.37 12.15
C GLN A 44 -6.61 16.58 12.10
N GLU A 45 -7.60 16.63 13.00
CA GLU A 45 -8.55 17.74 13.09
C GLU A 45 -7.85 19.05 13.49
N ALA A 46 -7.05 19.03 14.57
CA ALA A 46 -6.33 20.21 15.04
C ALA A 46 -5.32 20.70 13.99
N ARG A 47 -4.58 19.78 13.35
CA ARG A 47 -3.64 20.14 12.28
C ARG A 47 -4.35 20.73 11.06
N LEU A 48 -5.49 20.18 10.65
CA LEU A 48 -6.28 20.72 9.54
C LEU A 48 -6.82 22.13 9.86
N ALA A 49 -7.27 22.35 11.08
CA ALA A 49 -7.70 23.67 11.53
C ALA A 49 -6.54 24.67 11.49
N PHE A 50 -5.37 24.30 12.01
CA PHE A 50 -4.17 25.13 11.97
C PHE A 50 -3.77 25.52 10.53
N VAL A 51 -3.61 24.55 9.62
CA VAL A 51 -3.16 24.86 8.26
C VAL A 51 -4.19 25.68 7.48
N THR A 52 -5.48 25.49 7.76
CA THR A 52 -6.56 26.27 7.14
C THR A 52 -6.52 27.73 7.61
N GLN A 53 -6.32 27.93 8.91
CA GLN A 53 -6.20 29.26 9.50
C GLN A 53 -4.92 29.97 9.02
N ASN A 54 -3.79 29.26 9.01
CA ASN A 54 -2.51 29.79 8.55
C ASN A 54 -2.57 30.18 7.07
N ALA A 55 -3.14 29.35 6.21
CA ALA A 55 -3.32 29.66 4.79
C ALA A 55 -4.14 30.94 4.59
N LYS A 56 -5.22 31.11 5.36
CA LYS A 56 -6.03 32.34 5.32
C LYS A 56 -5.25 33.56 5.82
N ALA A 57 -4.52 33.44 6.93
CA ALA A 57 -3.74 34.52 7.51
C ALA A 57 -2.62 34.98 6.57
N LYS A 58 -1.89 34.04 5.96
CA LYS A 58 -0.73 34.35 5.10
C LYS A 58 -1.11 34.78 3.67
N THR A 59 -2.18 34.22 3.11
CA THR A 59 -2.55 34.48 1.71
C THR A 59 -3.73 35.44 1.55
N GLY A 60 -4.45 35.76 2.64
CA GLY A 60 -5.69 36.51 2.63
C GLY A 60 -6.89 35.76 1.99
N ARG A 61 -6.70 34.50 1.60
CA ARG A 61 -7.72 33.71 0.87
C ARG A 61 -8.13 32.46 1.64
N LYS A 62 -9.40 32.08 1.50
CA LYS A 62 -9.88 30.79 1.96
C LYS A 62 -9.18 29.64 1.23
N MET A 63 -8.82 28.59 1.97
CA MET A 63 -8.37 27.33 1.35
C MET A 63 -9.44 26.77 0.43
N GLN A 64 -9.02 26.25 -0.72
CA GLN A 64 -9.97 25.66 -1.70
C GLN A 64 -10.58 24.38 -1.12
N ALA A 65 -11.86 24.13 -1.38
CA ALA A 65 -12.57 22.94 -0.89
C ALA A 65 -11.93 21.61 -1.35
N LYS A 66 -11.28 21.58 -2.51
CA LYS A 66 -10.56 20.42 -3.06
C LYS A 66 -9.10 20.33 -2.63
N ALA A 67 -8.61 21.23 -1.77
CA ALA A 67 -7.24 21.16 -1.28
C ALA A 67 -7.04 19.92 -0.39
N THR A 68 -5.87 19.32 -0.49
CA THR A 68 -5.47 18.17 0.32
C THR A 68 -4.21 18.52 1.12
N PRO A 69 -4.33 19.40 2.14
CA PRO A 69 -3.19 19.88 2.91
C PRO A 69 -2.63 18.79 3.82
N ILE A 70 -3.45 17.85 4.25
CA ILE A 70 -3.02 16.68 5.02
C ILE A 70 -2.95 15.48 4.08
N ARG A 71 -1.81 14.79 4.11
CA ARG A 71 -1.56 13.60 3.32
C ARG A 71 -1.08 12.46 4.18
N GLU A 72 -1.34 11.26 3.73
CA GLU A 72 -0.90 10.04 4.38
C GLU A 72 -0.05 9.22 3.42
N ALA A 73 1.08 8.70 3.92
CA ALA A 73 1.89 7.73 3.21
C ALA A 73 1.78 6.37 3.86
N VAL A 74 1.81 5.33 3.02
CA VAL A 74 2.10 3.96 3.44
C VAL A 74 3.55 3.66 3.09
N VAL A 75 4.31 3.16 4.07
CA VAL A 75 5.72 2.79 3.96
C VAL A 75 5.85 1.30 4.23
N VAL A 76 6.46 0.56 3.32
CA VAL A 76 6.82 -0.84 3.57
C VAL A 76 8.01 -0.88 4.51
N ILE A 77 7.89 -1.66 5.59
CA ILE A 77 8.91 -1.78 6.64
C ILE A 77 9.31 -3.24 6.85
N GLU A 78 10.42 -3.46 7.56
CA GLU A 78 10.81 -4.76 8.11
C GLU A 78 10.35 -4.91 9.56
N ASP A 79 10.39 -6.13 10.07
CA ASP A 79 9.98 -6.41 11.46
C ASP A 79 10.87 -5.68 12.48
N THR A 80 12.13 -5.46 12.15
CA THR A 80 13.12 -4.74 12.95
C THR A 80 12.95 -3.22 12.93
N THR A 81 12.12 -2.66 12.05
CA THR A 81 11.91 -1.20 11.95
C THR A 81 11.25 -0.68 13.22
N THR A 82 11.84 0.36 13.79
CA THR A 82 11.40 0.99 15.04
C THR A 82 10.70 2.33 14.80
N MET A 83 10.01 2.84 15.82
CA MET A 83 9.44 4.19 15.81
C MET A 83 10.52 5.27 15.64
N ASP A 84 11.70 5.07 16.23
CA ASP A 84 12.82 6.01 16.10
C ASP A 84 13.36 6.08 14.67
N ASP A 85 13.37 4.99 13.94
CA ASP A 85 13.76 4.99 12.52
C ASP A 85 12.77 5.78 11.67
N LEU A 86 11.47 5.64 11.94
CA LEU A 86 10.43 6.40 11.25
C LEU A 86 10.45 7.90 11.64
N LYS A 87 10.79 8.23 12.88
CA LYS A 87 11.01 9.63 13.29
C LYS A 87 12.23 10.24 12.61
N LYS A 88 13.31 9.48 12.43
CA LYS A 88 14.48 9.91 11.61
C LYS A 88 14.06 10.14 10.16
N LEU A 89 13.24 9.25 9.59
CA LEU A 89 12.70 9.43 8.24
C LEU A 89 11.85 10.68 8.15
N ALA A 90 10.94 10.90 9.10
CA ALA A 90 10.11 12.11 9.19
C ALA A 90 10.96 13.38 9.25
N LYS A 91 12.01 13.38 10.07
CA LYS A 91 12.96 14.49 10.15
C LYS A 91 13.66 14.77 8.82
N ARG A 92 14.14 13.73 8.13
CA ARG A 92 14.78 13.88 6.81
C ARG A 92 13.81 14.47 5.77
N PHE A 93 12.52 14.09 5.81
CA PHE A 93 11.50 14.68 4.93
C PHE A 93 11.20 16.14 5.26
N ASN A 94 11.18 16.48 6.53
CA ASN A 94 11.03 17.88 6.94
C ASN A 94 12.24 18.71 6.48
N ASP A 95 13.46 18.29 6.79
CA ASP A 95 14.70 19.00 6.46
C ASP A 95 14.87 19.21 4.94
N ARG A 96 14.44 18.22 4.13
CA ARG A 96 14.67 18.25 2.67
C ARG A 96 13.50 18.84 1.87
N PHE A 97 12.27 18.61 2.29
CA PHE A 97 11.07 18.93 1.51
C PHE A 97 10.09 19.86 2.24
N GLY A 98 10.32 20.14 3.52
CA GLY A 98 9.38 20.89 4.35
C GLY A 98 8.14 20.09 4.76
N ILE A 99 8.13 18.77 4.56
CA ILE A 99 7.01 17.89 4.93
C ILE A 99 7.04 17.66 6.43
N ASP A 100 6.01 18.10 7.15
CA ASP A 100 5.89 17.92 8.60
C ASP A 100 5.01 16.71 8.93
N VAL A 101 5.67 15.58 9.28
CA VAL A 101 4.99 14.37 9.72
C VAL A 101 4.61 14.53 11.19
N PHE A 102 3.33 14.46 11.49
CA PHE A 102 2.79 14.67 12.84
C PHE A 102 2.08 13.43 13.45
N GLN A 103 1.88 12.36 12.65
CA GLN A 103 1.44 11.05 13.16
C GLN A 103 2.20 9.94 12.46
N ILE A 104 2.56 8.90 13.21
CA ILE A 104 3.20 7.68 12.72
C ILE A 104 2.49 6.49 13.36
N ALA A 105 2.07 5.51 12.55
CA ALA A 105 1.54 4.25 13.02
C ALA A 105 2.32 3.09 12.41
N ILE A 106 2.80 2.16 13.22
CA ILE A 106 3.45 0.91 12.80
C ILE A 106 2.42 -0.19 12.89
N HIS A 107 2.20 -0.90 11.78
CA HIS A 107 1.28 -2.02 11.71
C HIS A 107 2.03 -3.33 11.39
N LYS A 108 2.02 -4.24 12.34
CA LYS A 108 2.60 -5.59 12.25
C LYS A 108 1.54 -6.69 12.39
N ASP A 109 0.26 -6.32 12.35
CA ASP A 109 -0.89 -7.17 12.60
C ASP A 109 -1.79 -7.40 11.38
N GLU A 110 -1.42 -6.88 10.21
CA GLU A 110 -2.14 -7.12 8.97
C GLU A 110 -1.51 -8.23 8.15
N GLY A 111 -2.33 -9.06 7.51
CA GLY A 111 -1.83 -10.13 6.68
C GLY A 111 -2.92 -11.00 6.09
N TYR A 112 -2.50 -12.02 5.35
CA TYR A 112 -3.41 -13.02 4.80
C TYR A 112 -2.88 -14.44 5.04
N LYS A 113 -3.79 -15.38 5.28
CA LYS A 113 -3.43 -16.80 5.44
C LYS A 113 -2.98 -17.36 4.10
N LYS A 114 -1.76 -17.89 4.04
CA LYS A 114 -1.36 -18.81 2.98
C LYS A 114 -1.88 -20.20 3.30
N SER A 115 -2.46 -20.88 2.33
CA SER A 115 -3.18 -22.14 2.51
C SER A 115 -2.41 -23.28 3.17
N LYS A 116 -1.07 -23.21 3.30
CA LYS A 116 -0.23 -24.23 3.94
C LYS A 116 0.90 -23.71 4.83
N ASP A 117 1.27 -22.42 4.74
CA ASP A 117 2.50 -21.89 5.34
C ASP A 117 2.27 -20.82 6.43
N GLY A 118 1.07 -20.76 7.02
CA GLY A 118 0.78 -19.76 8.05
C GLY A 118 0.32 -18.41 7.51
N ILE A 119 0.52 -17.35 8.29
CA ILE A 119 0.13 -15.98 7.95
C ILE A 119 1.31 -15.29 7.26
N LYS A 120 1.06 -14.70 6.09
CA LYS A 120 2.00 -13.75 5.48
C LYS A 120 1.62 -12.34 5.94
N LEU A 121 2.44 -11.77 6.81
CA LEU A 121 2.24 -10.42 7.31
C LEU A 121 2.57 -9.37 6.23
N ASN A 122 1.84 -8.28 6.28
CA ASN A 122 2.04 -7.07 5.50
C ASN A 122 2.56 -5.97 6.44
N LEU A 123 3.86 -5.98 6.69
CA LEU A 123 4.51 -5.04 7.60
C LEU A 123 4.58 -3.66 6.94
N HIS A 124 3.95 -2.67 7.54
CA HIS A 124 3.94 -1.31 7.01
C HIS A 124 3.76 -0.27 8.10
N ALA A 125 4.10 0.96 7.76
CA ALA A 125 3.84 2.12 8.60
C ALA A 125 3.02 3.16 7.84
N HIS A 126 2.19 3.89 8.55
CA HIS A 126 1.49 5.08 8.08
C HIS A 126 2.18 6.33 8.60
N LEU A 127 2.47 7.28 7.72
CA LEU A 127 2.97 8.60 8.06
C LEU A 127 1.93 9.63 7.63
N VAL A 128 1.33 10.32 8.58
CA VAL A 128 0.39 11.42 8.30
C VAL A 128 1.14 12.74 8.41
N ALA A 129 1.09 13.53 7.34
CA ALA A 129 1.91 14.71 7.20
C ALA A 129 1.11 15.94 6.73
N ASP A 130 1.54 17.09 7.22
CA ASP A 130 1.18 18.39 6.71
C ASP A 130 1.98 18.69 5.45
N TRP A 131 1.27 19.03 4.39
CA TRP A 131 1.82 19.29 3.06
C TRP A 131 1.77 20.78 2.71
N THR A 132 1.97 21.61 3.74
CA THR A 132 1.92 23.09 3.58
C THR A 132 3.20 23.74 4.08
N ASP A 133 3.60 24.80 3.40
CA ASP A 133 4.64 25.69 3.87
C ASP A 133 4.02 26.71 4.84
N HIS A 134 4.41 26.65 6.10
CA HIS A 134 3.85 27.48 7.16
C HIS A 134 4.22 28.97 7.04
N GLU A 135 5.32 29.29 6.35
CA GLU A 135 5.72 30.69 6.16
C GLU A 135 4.87 31.39 5.11
N SER A 136 4.60 30.73 4.01
CA SER A 136 3.80 31.27 2.91
C SER A 136 2.31 30.93 2.99
N GLY A 137 1.92 29.94 3.79
CA GLY A 137 0.56 29.40 3.89
C GLY A 137 0.11 28.66 2.64
N LYS A 138 1.05 28.25 1.76
CA LYS A 138 0.76 27.55 0.50
C LYS A 138 1.09 26.08 0.58
N SER A 139 0.47 25.28 -0.30
CA SER A 139 0.82 23.88 -0.46
C SER A 139 2.25 23.71 -0.99
N LEU A 140 2.99 22.74 -0.43
CA LEU A 140 4.28 22.32 -0.94
C LEU A 140 4.15 21.83 -2.39
N LYS A 141 5.05 22.27 -3.25
CA LYS A 141 5.10 21.89 -4.67
C LYS A 141 6.30 20.99 -4.90
N LEU A 142 6.08 19.68 -4.79
CA LEU A 142 7.09 18.69 -5.09
C LEU A 142 6.92 18.15 -6.52
N ASN A 143 8.03 17.99 -7.21
CA ASN A 143 8.10 17.49 -8.57
C ASN A 143 8.43 15.98 -8.60
N ARG A 144 8.56 15.40 -9.81
CA ARG A 144 8.85 13.98 -9.98
C ARG A 144 10.22 13.57 -9.42
N ASN A 145 11.21 14.45 -9.48
CA ASN A 145 12.54 14.16 -8.96
C ASN A 145 12.52 14.15 -7.42
N ASP A 146 11.79 15.08 -6.79
CA ASP A 146 11.60 15.10 -5.35
C ASP A 146 10.92 13.81 -4.87
N MET A 147 9.90 13.31 -5.59
CA MET A 147 9.25 12.05 -5.30
C MET A 147 10.19 10.84 -5.47
N ALA A 148 11.09 10.88 -6.45
CA ALA A 148 12.10 9.85 -6.65
C ALA A 148 13.17 9.89 -5.54
N GLU A 149 13.60 11.07 -5.12
CA GLU A 149 14.54 11.28 -4.02
C GLU A 149 13.94 10.79 -2.68
N MET A 150 12.65 11.03 -2.46
CA MET A 150 11.91 10.54 -1.28
C MET A 150 11.98 9.01 -1.15
N GLN A 151 11.89 8.25 -2.27
CA GLN A 151 12.08 6.79 -2.27
C GLN A 151 13.50 6.40 -1.86
N THR A 152 14.51 7.17 -2.31
CA THR A 152 15.92 6.94 -1.96
C THR A 152 16.15 7.19 -0.47
N ILE A 153 15.69 8.33 0.05
CA ILE A 153 15.81 8.66 1.47
C ILE A 153 15.12 7.60 2.34
N CYS A 154 13.94 7.12 1.92
CA CYS A 154 13.23 6.07 2.64
C CYS A 154 14.07 4.79 2.74
N ALA A 155 14.66 4.34 1.62
CA ALA A 155 15.50 3.16 1.58
C ALA A 155 16.78 3.31 2.42
N GLU A 156 17.45 4.47 2.33
CA GLU A 156 18.66 4.78 3.10
C GLU A 156 18.42 4.77 4.61
N VAL A 157 17.37 5.47 5.06
CA VAL A 157 17.05 5.61 6.49
C VAL A 157 16.62 4.28 7.10
N LEU A 158 15.86 3.47 6.36
CA LEU A 158 15.38 2.17 6.83
C LEU A 158 16.38 1.03 6.60
N GLY A 159 17.52 1.28 5.93
CA GLY A 159 18.48 0.24 5.61
C GLY A 159 17.94 -0.84 4.69
N MET A 160 16.98 -0.49 3.82
CA MET A 160 16.27 -1.42 2.94
C MET A 160 16.64 -1.16 1.47
N GLU A 161 16.34 -2.11 0.59
CA GLU A 161 16.51 -1.86 -0.84
C GLU A 161 15.46 -0.88 -1.36
N ARG A 162 15.88 0.04 -2.21
CA ARG A 162 14.94 0.92 -2.91
C ARG A 162 14.09 0.12 -3.89
N GLY A 163 12.79 0.31 -3.85
CA GLY A 163 11.87 -0.24 -4.83
C GLY A 163 12.24 0.20 -6.26
N LYS A 164 12.17 -0.72 -7.22
CA LYS A 164 12.43 -0.42 -8.64
C LYS A 164 11.34 0.46 -9.20
N SER A 165 11.73 1.48 -9.97
CA SER A 165 10.78 2.26 -10.74
C SER A 165 10.03 1.36 -11.72
N SER A 166 8.71 1.47 -11.75
CA SER A 166 7.86 0.74 -12.70
C SER A 166 7.24 1.75 -13.66
N GLU A 167 7.20 1.40 -14.95
CA GLU A 167 6.41 2.16 -15.95
C GLU A 167 4.90 1.93 -15.78
N LYS A 168 4.53 0.92 -14.99
CA LYS A 168 3.13 0.65 -14.70
C LYS A 168 2.54 1.73 -13.81
N GLN A 169 1.33 2.16 -14.14
CA GLN A 169 0.58 3.10 -13.33
C GLN A 169 0.37 2.52 -11.91
N HIS A 170 0.54 3.36 -10.91
CA HIS A 170 0.28 2.97 -9.51
C HIS A 170 -1.21 2.64 -9.34
N LEU A 171 -1.49 1.40 -9.04
CA LEU A 171 -2.85 0.93 -8.77
C LEU A 171 -3.18 1.14 -7.29
N SER A 172 -4.41 1.56 -7.00
CA SER A 172 -4.93 1.49 -5.64
C SER A 172 -5.03 0.04 -5.18
N ALA A 173 -5.08 -0.21 -3.86
CA ALA A 173 -5.21 -1.56 -3.32
C ALA A 173 -6.40 -2.34 -3.90
N ILE A 174 -7.52 -1.66 -4.17
CA ILE A 174 -8.71 -2.25 -4.80
C ILE A 174 -8.43 -2.61 -6.25
N GLN A 175 -7.86 -1.69 -7.03
CA GLN A 175 -7.50 -1.94 -8.43
C GLN A 175 -6.50 -3.09 -8.57
N TYR A 176 -5.51 -3.17 -7.66
CA TYR A 176 -4.56 -4.28 -7.62
C TYR A 176 -5.25 -5.62 -7.35
N LYS A 177 -6.20 -5.67 -6.39
CA LYS A 177 -6.98 -6.87 -6.10
C LYS A 177 -7.82 -7.29 -7.30
N ILE A 178 -8.50 -6.35 -7.96
CA ILE A 178 -9.29 -6.62 -9.18
C ILE A 178 -8.39 -7.19 -10.27
N ALA A 179 -7.28 -6.55 -10.58
CA ALA A 179 -6.35 -7.02 -11.62
C ALA A 179 -5.77 -8.41 -11.30
N ALA A 180 -5.48 -8.70 -10.03
CA ALA A 180 -5.02 -10.01 -9.60
C ALA A 180 -6.10 -11.10 -9.77
N GLU A 181 -7.35 -10.82 -9.44
CA GLU A 181 -8.47 -11.75 -9.64
C GLU A 181 -8.79 -11.98 -11.13
N GLU A 182 -8.72 -10.94 -11.96
CA GLU A 182 -8.86 -11.07 -13.41
C GLU A 182 -7.78 -11.98 -14.01
N GLN A 183 -6.52 -11.82 -13.59
CA GLN A 183 -5.42 -12.70 -14.02
C GLN A 183 -5.64 -14.16 -13.59
N ARG A 184 -6.14 -14.38 -12.36
CA ARG A 184 -6.48 -15.74 -11.88
C ARG A 184 -7.62 -16.35 -12.67
N ALA A 185 -8.66 -15.58 -12.93
CA ALA A 185 -9.80 -16.04 -13.73
C ALA A 185 -9.38 -16.44 -15.14
N GLU A 186 -8.51 -15.64 -15.79
CA GLU A 186 -8.01 -15.96 -17.13
C GLU A 186 -7.11 -17.21 -17.14
N ALA A 187 -6.26 -17.37 -16.12
CA ALA A 187 -5.45 -18.59 -15.96
C ALA A 187 -6.32 -19.84 -15.75
N ILE A 188 -7.41 -19.75 -15.01
CA ILE A 188 -8.38 -20.84 -14.83
C ILE A 188 -9.06 -21.16 -16.16
N LYS A 189 -9.55 -20.16 -16.91
CA LYS A 189 -10.16 -20.35 -18.23
C LYS A 189 -9.22 -21.05 -19.21
N SER A 190 -7.94 -20.65 -19.23
CA SER A 190 -6.92 -21.27 -20.07
C SER A 190 -6.71 -22.74 -19.72
N LYS A 191 -6.60 -23.08 -18.42
CA LYS A 191 -6.48 -24.47 -17.95
C LYS A 191 -7.72 -25.30 -18.30
N THR A 192 -8.91 -24.77 -18.09
CA THR A 192 -10.18 -25.44 -18.41
C THR A 192 -10.28 -25.74 -19.89
N ARG A 193 -9.87 -24.80 -20.77
CA ARG A 193 -9.82 -25.02 -22.22
C ARG A 193 -8.84 -26.12 -22.58
N GLY A 194 -7.64 -26.15 -21.97
CA GLY A 194 -6.65 -27.23 -22.17
C GLY A 194 -7.17 -28.61 -21.76
N LEU A 195 -7.84 -28.69 -20.59
CA LEU A 195 -8.47 -29.93 -20.12
C LEU A 195 -9.57 -30.41 -21.08
N GLY A 196 -10.38 -29.50 -21.63
CA GLY A 196 -11.40 -29.85 -22.64
C GLY A 196 -10.80 -30.44 -23.92
N ILE A 197 -9.67 -29.93 -24.38
CA ILE A 197 -8.94 -30.50 -25.53
C ILE A 197 -8.42 -31.93 -25.22
N ILE A 198 -7.81 -32.12 -24.06
CA ILE A 198 -7.31 -33.43 -23.60
C ILE A 198 -8.46 -34.43 -23.51
N GLN A 199 -9.58 -34.05 -22.91
CA GLN A 199 -10.77 -34.89 -22.78
C GLN A 199 -11.31 -35.31 -24.15
N LYS A 200 -11.37 -34.39 -25.13
CA LYS A 200 -11.81 -34.68 -26.48
C LYS A 200 -10.87 -35.67 -27.20
N ASN A 201 -9.55 -35.46 -27.08
CA ASN A 201 -8.56 -36.38 -27.68
C ASN A 201 -8.66 -37.77 -27.07
N LEU A 202 -8.75 -37.89 -25.75
CA LEU A 202 -8.90 -39.17 -25.05
C LEU A 202 -10.18 -39.90 -25.46
N SER A 203 -11.30 -39.17 -25.63
CA SER A 203 -12.55 -39.77 -26.15
C SER A 203 -12.41 -40.30 -27.54
N ASN A 204 -11.69 -39.63 -28.44
CA ASN A 204 -11.41 -40.09 -29.79
C ASN A 204 -10.53 -41.36 -29.75
N ASP A 205 -9.46 -41.36 -28.98
CA ASP A 205 -8.55 -42.52 -28.83
C ASP A 205 -9.29 -43.76 -28.32
N ILE A 206 -10.18 -43.58 -27.33
CA ILE A 206 -11.04 -44.68 -26.83
C ILE A 206 -11.96 -45.23 -27.93
N SER A 207 -12.56 -44.34 -28.72
CA SER A 207 -13.45 -44.72 -29.81
C SER A 207 -12.69 -45.55 -30.87
N ASP A 208 -11.48 -45.11 -31.23
CA ASP A 208 -10.64 -45.80 -32.20
C ASP A 208 -10.21 -47.20 -31.69
N LEU A 209 -9.85 -47.30 -30.41
CA LEU A 209 -9.51 -48.58 -29.79
C LEU A 209 -10.69 -49.57 -29.76
N LEU A 210 -11.90 -49.07 -29.52
CA LEU A 210 -13.12 -49.90 -29.54
C LEU A 210 -13.40 -50.43 -30.96
N VAL A 211 -13.19 -49.60 -31.99
CA VAL A 211 -13.34 -50.04 -33.40
C VAL A 211 -12.32 -51.13 -33.77
N VAL A 212 -11.06 -50.96 -33.36
CA VAL A 212 -10.01 -51.97 -33.57
C VAL A 212 -10.36 -53.27 -32.87
N ARG A 213 -10.83 -53.23 -31.63
CA ARG A 213 -11.21 -54.42 -30.86
C ARG A 213 -12.36 -55.18 -31.52
N MET A 214 -13.37 -54.51 -32.05
CA MET A 214 -14.50 -55.15 -32.75
C MET A 214 -14.07 -55.87 -34.05
N ARG A 215 -13.04 -55.35 -34.76
CA ARG A 215 -12.51 -55.99 -35.99
C ARG A 215 -11.70 -57.28 -35.72
N HIS A 216 -11.22 -57.46 -34.49
CA HIS A 216 -10.42 -58.66 -34.13
C HIS A 216 -11.25 -59.72 -33.41
N THR A 217 -12.56 -59.53 -33.28
CA THR A 217 -13.48 -60.44 -32.58
C THR A 217 -14.40 -61.21 -33.59
N ILE A 218 -14.22 -60.98 -34.87
CA ILE A 218 -14.85 -61.72 -35.98
C ILE A 218 -13.79 -62.63 -36.67
#